data_0dfcbd1608c8b9efec7417100a5b67f4
#
_entry.id   0dfcbd1608c8b9efec7417100a5b67f4
#
_cell.length_a   1.000
_cell.length_b   1.000
_cell.length_c   1.000
_cell.angle_alpha   90.00
_cell.angle_beta   90.00
_cell.angle_gamma   90.00
#
_symmetry.space_group_name_H-M   'P 1'
#
loop_
_entity.id
_entity.type
_entity.pdbx_description
1 polymer ?
#
loop_
_entity_poly.entity_id
_entity_poly.type
_entity_poly.pdbx_seq_one_letter_code
_entity_poly.pdbx_strand_id
1 'polypeptide(L)'
;MKPVLFAAAALAVIATAAMAAPKKPAAEPVAAKPSGPAAADWRTPDPNDVMVIDTNKGRVIVELVPEAAPLAVQRMRELAHEHFFDGLRFFRVIEGFMDQTGDPQNSGVGGSSKPNIPGEFMFKRAAATPFALVDDQQVVENGFIKSLPVSSQSMQLAAMTNDHTVKAWAYYCPGVAGLARDDDPDSNNSQFFLMRASHHNLEKRYTAFGRVIAGEDVVRAIKTGEPVEAPQDRMEQVRLLADMPEASRPKIRVIDPRSAWFKAEVARVKAANPNEFMCDVEIPAEVK
;
A
#
# COMPACT_ATOMS: atom_id res chain seq x y z
N MET A 1 25.69 97.65 11.18
CA MET A 1 26.45 96.55 11.79
C MET A 1 25.56 95.30 11.72
N LYS A 2 25.84 94.36 10.88
CA LYS A 2 25.11 93.09 10.75
C LYS A 2 26.05 91.95 11.13
N PRO A 3 25.66 90.97 11.95
CA PRO A 3 26.48 89.79 12.24
C PRO A 3 26.30 88.73 11.15
N VAL A 4 27.41 88.13 10.78
CA VAL A 4 27.49 87.01 9.84
C VAL A 4 27.31 85.72 10.63
N LEU A 5 26.33 84.90 10.24
CA LEU A 5 26.16 83.55 10.79
C LEU A 5 27.00 82.57 9.96
N PHE A 6 27.87 81.84 10.59
CA PHE A 6 28.53 80.66 10.01
C PHE A 6 27.63 79.45 10.20
N ALA A 7 27.27 78.81 9.07
CA ALA A 7 26.59 77.50 9.06
C ALA A 7 27.66 76.42 9.00
N ALA A 8 27.70 75.54 10.01
CA ALA A 8 28.52 74.33 10.02
C ALA A 8 27.73 73.20 9.40
N ALA A 9 28.23 72.67 8.28
CA ALA A 9 27.66 71.47 7.64
C ALA A 9 28.20 70.18 8.32
N ALA A 10 27.34 69.42 8.95
CA ALA A 10 27.67 68.13 9.52
C ALA A 10 27.51 67.06 8.42
N LEU A 11 28.62 66.42 8.02
CA LEU A 11 28.60 65.24 7.14
C LEU A 11 28.13 64.02 7.97
N ALA A 12 26.94 63.49 7.68
CA ALA A 12 26.48 62.20 8.20
C ALA A 12 27.05 61.06 7.32
N VAL A 13 27.95 60.28 7.91
CA VAL A 13 28.43 59.02 7.28
C VAL A 13 27.38 57.94 7.52
N ILE A 14 26.67 57.55 6.46
CA ILE A 14 25.74 56.42 6.49
C ILE A 14 26.57 55.15 6.31
N ALA A 15 26.76 54.38 7.38
CA ALA A 15 27.32 53.02 7.32
C ALA A 15 26.25 52.05 6.80
N THR A 16 26.41 51.58 5.58
CA THR A 16 25.58 50.51 5.03
C THR A 16 26.02 49.18 5.62
N ALA A 17 25.25 48.67 6.59
CA ALA A 17 25.41 47.30 7.07
C ALA A 17 24.94 46.32 5.95
N ALA A 18 25.89 45.61 5.36
CA ALA A 18 25.58 44.50 4.44
C ALA A 18 24.91 43.39 5.24
N MET A 19 23.61 43.21 5.08
CA MET A 19 22.88 42.04 5.60
C MET A 19 23.37 40.81 4.84
N ALA A 20 24.11 39.93 5.53
CA ALA A 20 24.46 38.61 4.99
C ALA A 20 23.16 37.81 4.73
N ALA A 21 22.98 37.33 3.52
CA ALA A 21 21.86 36.45 3.16
C ALA A 21 21.87 35.18 4.05
N PRO A 22 20.69 34.69 4.51
CA PRO A 22 20.65 33.51 5.31
C PRO A 22 21.22 32.31 4.51
N LYS A 23 22.24 31.68 5.08
CA LYS A 23 22.78 30.41 4.54
C LYS A 23 21.65 29.41 4.52
N LYS A 24 21.31 28.90 3.31
CA LYS A 24 20.41 27.75 3.13
C LYS A 24 20.93 26.59 4.00
N PRO A 25 20.11 25.97 4.87
CA PRO A 25 20.55 24.82 5.64
C PRO A 25 21.13 23.77 4.69
N ALA A 26 22.32 23.28 5.00
CA ALA A 26 22.89 22.15 4.28
C ALA A 26 21.89 20.98 4.40
N ALA A 27 21.53 20.36 3.28
CA ALA A 27 20.71 19.16 3.30
C ALA A 27 21.39 18.14 4.20
N GLU A 28 20.66 17.64 5.20
CA GLU A 28 21.16 16.55 6.04
C GLU A 28 21.52 15.36 5.13
N PRO A 29 22.63 14.67 5.36
CA PRO A 29 23.01 13.53 4.53
C PRO A 29 21.91 12.48 4.62
N VAL A 30 21.34 12.10 3.48
CA VAL A 30 20.40 10.99 3.37
C VAL A 30 21.05 9.75 4.00
N ALA A 31 20.40 9.18 5.01
CA ALA A 31 20.90 8.01 5.70
C ALA A 31 21.27 6.91 4.69
N ALA A 32 22.43 6.31 4.83
CA ALA A 32 22.89 5.24 3.94
C ALA A 32 21.88 4.07 3.98
N LYS A 33 21.67 3.43 2.81
CA LYS A 33 20.84 2.23 2.73
C LYS A 33 21.37 1.19 3.75
N PRO A 34 20.48 0.59 4.61
CA PRO A 34 20.93 -0.41 5.55
C PRO A 34 21.59 -1.59 4.81
N SER A 35 22.50 -2.26 5.47
CA SER A 35 23.04 -3.54 4.99
C SER A 35 21.89 -4.51 4.73
N GLY A 36 22.08 -5.49 3.84
CA GLY A 36 21.02 -6.47 3.53
C GLY A 36 20.41 -7.09 4.79
N PRO A 37 19.12 -7.48 4.75
CA PRO A 37 18.40 -7.99 5.91
C PRO A 37 19.03 -9.31 6.40
N ALA A 38 19.14 -9.47 7.73
CA ALA A 38 19.57 -10.69 8.39
C ALA A 38 18.45 -11.76 8.34
N ALA A 39 18.80 -13.01 8.63
CA ALA A 39 17.82 -14.11 8.63
C ALA A 39 16.62 -13.85 9.57
N ALA A 40 16.84 -13.17 10.70
CA ALA A 40 15.81 -12.84 11.68
C ALA A 40 14.85 -11.73 11.23
N ASP A 41 15.18 -10.99 10.17
CA ASP A 41 14.31 -9.94 9.63
C ASP A 41 13.22 -10.49 8.70
N TRP A 42 13.32 -11.77 8.33
CA TRP A 42 12.40 -12.44 7.42
C TRP A 42 11.37 -13.28 8.17
N ARG A 43 10.16 -13.31 7.64
CA ARG A 43 9.08 -14.22 8.05
C ARG A 43 8.63 -15.06 6.86
N THR A 44 8.11 -16.25 7.13
CA THR A 44 7.39 -17.07 6.14
C THR A 44 5.90 -16.76 6.27
N PRO A 45 5.22 -16.33 5.21
CA PRO A 45 3.77 -16.13 5.25
C PRO A 45 3.04 -17.46 5.41
N ASP A 46 1.82 -17.43 6.02
CA ASP A 46 0.95 -18.60 6.05
C ASP A 46 0.58 -18.99 4.61
N PRO A 47 0.77 -20.25 4.19
CA PRO A 47 0.42 -20.68 2.83
C PRO A 47 -1.06 -20.48 2.46
N ASN A 48 -1.96 -20.47 3.44
CA ASN A 48 -3.38 -20.16 3.23
C ASN A 48 -3.63 -18.67 2.98
N ASP A 49 -2.65 -17.81 3.33
CA ASP A 49 -2.71 -16.36 3.14
C ASP A 49 -1.87 -15.89 1.93
N VAL A 50 -1.49 -16.78 1.05
CA VAL A 50 -0.76 -16.44 -0.17
C VAL A 50 -1.52 -16.91 -1.39
N MET A 51 -1.91 -15.97 -2.25
CA MET A 51 -2.54 -16.23 -3.53
C MET A 51 -1.50 -16.05 -4.65
N VAL A 52 -1.27 -17.11 -5.41
CA VAL A 52 -0.36 -17.15 -6.56
C VAL A 52 -1.21 -17.01 -7.83
N ILE A 53 -0.94 -15.98 -8.61
CA ILE A 53 -1.63 -15.65 -9.86
C ILE A 53 -0.63 -15.81 -10.99
N ASP A 54 -0.76 -16.90 -11.76
CA ASP A 54 0.01 -17.08 -13.00
C ASP A 54 -0.73 -16.40 -14.14
N THR A 55 -0.11 -15.42 -14.76
CA THR A 55 -0.65 -14.70 -15.91
C THR A 55 0.16 -15.00 -17.18
N ASN A 56 -0.38 -14.69 -18.34
CA ASN A 56 0.38 -14.76 -19.59
C ASN A 56 1.54 -13.74 -19.68
N LYS A 57 1.73 -12.89 -18.66
CA LYS A 57 2.85 -11.94 -18.53
C LYS A 57 3.87 -12.37 -17.47
N GLY A 58 3.53 -13.34 -16.64
CA GLY A 58 4.35 -13.79 -15.53
C GLY A 58 3.53 -14.04 -14.28
N ARG A 59 4.22 -14.26 -13.16
CA ARG A 59 3.61 -14.60 -11.88
C ARG A 59 3.49 -13.37 -10.99
N VAL A 60 2.30 -13.18 -10.42
CA VAL A 60 2.02 -12.21 -9.35
C VAL A 60 1.71 -12.97 -8.07
N ILE A 61 2.26 -12.57 -6.95
CA ILE A 61 2.02 -13.17 -5.64
C ILE A 61 1.42 -12.12 -4.72
N VAL A 62 0.23 -12.42 -4.18
CA VAL A 62 -0.51 -11.55 -3.27
C VAL A 62 -0.53 -12.18 -1.88
N GLU A 63 -0.06 -11.44 -0.87
CA GLU A 63 -0.29 -11.81 0.53
C GLU A 63 -1.65 -11.29 0.97
N LEU A 64 -2.51 -12.20 1.43
CA LEU A 64 -3.85 -11.91 1.96
C LEU A 64 -3.76 -11.49 3.42
N VAL A 65 -4.61 -10.55 3.83
CA VAL A 65 -4.58 -9.95 5.17
C VAL A 65 -5.96 -10.07 5.84
N PRO A 66 -6.30 -11.24 6.39
CA PRO A 66 -7.61 -11.47 7.02
C PRO A 66 -7.85 -10.58 8.24
N GLU A 67 -6.80 -10.01 8.84
CA GLU A 67 -6.91 -9.03 9.92
C GLU A 67 -7.60 -7.72 9.46
N ALA A 68 -7.49 -7.38 8.18
CA ALA A 68 -8.10 -6.17 7.61
C ALA A 68 -9.47 -6.43 6.98
N ALA A 69 -9.66 -7.59 6.32
CA ALA A 69 -10.86 -7.92 5.57
C ALA A 69 -11.14 -9.43 5.60
N PRO A 70 -11.64 -9.98 6.71
CA PRO A 70 -11.84 -11.42 6.88
C PRO A 70 -12.81 -12.04 5.86
N LEU A 71 -13.92 -11.35 5.55
CA LEU A 71 -14.91 -11.86 4.60
C LEU A 71 -14.39 -11.84 3.16
N ALA A 72 -13.70 -10.76 2.79
CA ALA A 72 -13.08 -10.66 1.48
C ALA A 72 -11.98 -11.72 1.30
N VAL A 73 -11.11 -11.91 2.29
CA VAL A 73 -10.07 -12.94 2.24
C VAL A 73 -10.68 -14.33 2.16
N GLN A 74 -11.73 -14.62 2.94
CA GLN A 74 -12.46 -15.89 2.85
C GLN A 74 -13.00 -16.09 1.43
N ARG A 75 -13.66 -15.08 0.84
CA ARG A 75 -14.19 -15.15 -0.53
C ARG A 75 -13.10 -15.40 -1.56
N MET A 76 -11.97 -14.71 -1.47
CA MET A 76 -10.85 -14.91 -2.40
C MET A 76 -10.25 -16.30 -2.29
N ARG A 77 -10.13 -16.86 -1.06
CA ARG A 77 -9.69 -18.24 -0.83
C ARG A 77 -10.66 -19.26 -1.43
N GLU A 78 -11.97 -19.10 -1.19
CA GLU A 78 -13.01 -19.97 -1.74
C GLU A 78 -12.94 -20.02 -3.27
N LEU A 79 -12.91 -18.84 -3.91
CA LEU A 79 -12.89 -18.75 -5.37
C LEU A 79 -11.57 -19.27 -5.98
N ALA A 80 -10.44 -19.06 -5.32
CA ALA A 80 -9.15 -19.62 -5.76
C ALA A 80 -9.15 -21.16 -5.65
N HIS A 81 -9.68 -21.71 -4.55
CA HIS A 81 -9.82 -23.14 -4.33
C HIS A 81 -10.75 -23.79 -5.36
N GLU A 82 -11.82 -23.10 -5.76
CA GLU A 82 -12.77 -23.54 -6.78
C GLU A 82 -12.26 -23.34 -8.22
N HIS A 83 -11.02 -22.82 -8.40
CA HIS A 83 -10.44 -22.49 -9.70
C HIS A 83 -11.25 -21.46 -10.51
N PHE A 84 -12.08 -20.67 -9.84
CA PHE A 84 -12.98 -19.71 -10.47
C PHE A 84 -12.26 -18.68 -11.34
N PHE A 85 -11.07 -18.28 -10.94
CA PHE A 85 -10.31 -17.23 -11.62
C PHE A 85 -9.53 -17.69 -12.85
N ASP A 86 -9.45 -19.01 -13.09
CA ASP A 86 -8.65 -19.57 -14.19
C ASP A 86 -9.20 -19.12 -15.55
N GLY A 87 -8.33 -18.53 -16.37
CA GLY A 87 -8.66 -18.01 -17.68
C GLY A 87 -9.35 -16.64 -17.71
N LEU A 88 -9.71 -16.06 -16.55
CA LEU A 88 -10.34 -14.74 -16.51
C LEU A 88 -9.37 -13.64 -16.95
N ARG A 89 -9.92 -12.63 -17.61
CA ARG A 89 -9.16 -11.56 -18.25
C ARG A 89 -9.12 -10.32 -17.41
N PHE A 90 -8.07 -9.53 -17.63
CA PHE A 90 -8.03 -8.14 -17.18
C PHE A 90 -8.80 -7.28 -18.19
N PHE A 91 -10.04 -6.96 -17.86
CA PHE A 91 -10.96 -6.31 -18.80
C PHE A 91 -10.94 -4.79 -18.74
N ARG A 92 -10.44 -4.22 -17.62
CA ARG A 92 -10.28 -2.78 -17.39
C ARG A 92 -8.95 -2.52 -16.69
N VAL A 93 -8.05 -1.84 -17.39
CA VAL A 93 -6.69 -1.55 -16.90
C VAL A 93 -6.34 -0.11 -17.20
N ILE A 94 -6.21 0.69 -16.15
CA ILE A 94 -5.94 2.13 -16.28
C ILE A 94 -4.53 2.42 -15.81
N GLU A 95 -3.70 2.96 -16.71
CA GLU A 95 -2.36 3.39 -16.39
C GLU A 95 -2.37 4.42 -15.24
N GLY A 96 -1.45 4.24 -14.28
CA GLY A 96 -1.42 5.09 -13.10
C GLY A 96 -2.58 4.88 -12.12
N PHE A 97 -3.41 3.83 -12.28
CA PHE A 97 -4.51 3.50 -11.38
C PHE A 97 -4.50 2.03 -10.97
N MET A 98 -5.10 1.13 -11.77
CA MET A 98 -5.27 -0.27 -11.36
C MET A 98 -5.54 -1.23 -12.53
N ASP A 99 -5.39 -2.53 -12.27
CA ASP A 99 -5.75 -3.65 -13.16
C ASP A 99 -6.94 -4.40 -12.60
N GLN A 100 -8.11 -4.31 -13.25
CA GLN A 100 -9.36 -4.94 -12.80
C GLN A 100 -9.67 -6.22 -13.57
N THR A 101 -10.08 -7.25 -12.82
CA THR A 101 -10.37 -8.60 -13.27
C THR A 101 -11.45 -9.27 -12.40
N GLY A 102 -11.67 -10.58 -12.55
CA GLY A 102 -12.56 -11.37 -11.68
C GLY A 102 -14.02 -11.43 -12.14
N ASP A 103 -14.31 -10.95 -13.34
CA ASP A 103 -15.60 -11.08 -14.01
C ASP A 103 -15.55 -12.15 -15.09
N PRO A 104 -16.31 -13.26 -14.98
CA PRO A 104 -16.36 -14.30 -16.02
C PRO A 104 -16.85 -13.81 -17.38
N GLN A 105 -17.64 -12.75 -17.41
CA GLN A 105 -18.20 -12.17 -18.61
C GLN A 105 -17.30 -11.09 -19.23
N ASN A 106 -16.27 -10.63 -18.50
CA ASN A 106 -15.37 -9.53 -18.88
C ASN A 106 -16.12 -8.23 -19.24
N SER A 107 -17.25 -8.01 -18.62
CA SER A 107 -18.17 -6.88 -18.87
C SER A 107 -18.07 -5.77 -17.81
N GLY A 108 -17.53 -6.11 -16.65
CA GLY A 108 -17.49 -5.25 -15.48
C GLY A 108 -18.77 -5.31 -14.61
N VAL A 109 -19.81 -6.03 -15.07
CA VAL A 109 -21.07 -6.21 -14.33
C VAL A 109 -21.30 -7.65 -13.87
N GLY A 110 -20.45 -8.59 -14.28
CA GLY A 110 -20.52 -9.99 -13.90
C GLY A 110 -19.83 -10.29 -12.57
N GLY A 111 -20.08 -11.49 -12.04
CA GLY A 111 -19.46 -11.99 -10.82
C GLY A 111 -19.63 -13.48 -10.66
N SER A 112 -19.18 -14.03 -9.53
CA SER A 112 -19.43 -15.42 -9.18
C SER A 112 -20.91 -15.63 -8.82
N SER A 113 -21.36 -16.89 -8.84
CA SER A 113 -22.71 -17.26 -8.40
C SER A 113 -22.92 -17.18 -6.88
N LYS A 114 -21.88 -16.87 -6.12
CA LYS A 114 -21.97 -16.71 -4.67
C LYS A 114 -22.70 -15.41 -4.30
N PRO A 115 -23.35 -15.34 -3.13
CA PRO A 115 -23.96 -14.10 -2.66
C PRO A 115 -22.91 -12.99 -2.52
N ASN A 116 -23.30 -11.73 -2.68
CA ASN A 116 -22.45 -10.59 -2.37
C ASN A 116 -22.06 -10.58 -0.90
N ILE A 117 -20.94 -9.96 -0.59
CA ILE A 117 -20.45 -9.76 0.78
C ILE A 117 -20.40 -8.28 1.09
N PRO A 118 -20.62 -7.89 2.36
CA PRO A 118 -20.55 -6.50 2.77
C PRO A 118 -19.15 -5.89 2.60
N GLY A 119 -19.11 -4.57 2.47
CA GLY A 119 -17.86 -3.83 2.39
C GLY A 119 -17.11 -3.81 3.72
N GLU A 120 -15.85 -4.20 3.70
CA GLU A 120 -14.93 -4.14 4.84
C GLU A 120 -13.94 -2.97 4.65
N PHE A 121 -14.49 -1.75 4.57
CA PHE A 121 -13.71 -0.54 4.27
C PHE A 121 -12.87 -0.06 5.44
N MET A 122 -13.26 -0.45 6.64
CA MET A 122 -12.58 -0.19 7.90
C MET A 122 -12.70 -1.42 8.78
N PHE A 123 -11.69 -1.64 9.60
CA PHE A 123 -11.66 -2.74 10.55
C PHE A 123 -11.29 -2.24 11.96
N LYS A 124 -11.48 -3.08 12.95
CA LYS A 124 -11.12 -2.81 14.34
C LYS A 124 -9.68 -3.22 14.61
N ARG A 125 -8.85 -2.29 15.08
CA ARG A 125 -7.50 -2.57 15.55
C ARG A 125 -7.47 -2.54 17.07
N ALA A 126 -7.07 -3.66 17.66
CA ALA A 126 -6.79 -3.81 19.10
C ALA A 126 -5.29 -3.72 19.37
N ALA A 127 -4.88 -3.60 20.63
CA ALA A 127 -3.47 -3.63 21.01
C ALA A 127 -2.76 -4.93 20.60
N ALA A 128 -3.50 -6.05 20.52
CA ALA A 128 -2.97 -7.35 20.08
C ALA A 128 -2.84 -7.49 18.55
N THR A 129 -3.42 -6.58 17.78
CA THR A 129 -3.29 -6.60 16.30
C THR A 129 -1.82 -6.42 15.92
N PRO A 130 -1.25 -7.27 15.04
CA PRO A 130 0.17 -7.23 14.70
C PRO A 130 0.51 -6.02 13.79
N PHE A 131 0.26 -4.84 14.28
CA PHE A 131 0.51 -3.57 13.58
C PHE A 131 1.93 -3.08 13.82
N ALA A 132 2.69 -2.91 12.76
CA ALA A 132 4.02 -2.32 12.79
C ALA A 132 3.92 -0.80 12.56
N LEU A 133 3.92 -0.04 13.64
CA LEU A 133 3.88 1.43 13.60
C LEU A 133 5.13 1.99 12.93
N VAL A 134 4.96 2.86 11.94
CA VAL A 134 6.05 3.54 11.23
C VAL A 134 5.94 5.07 11.29
N ASP A 135 4.75 5.59 11.51
CA ASP A 135 4.51 7.03 11.65
C ASP A 135 3.38 7.30 12.63
N ASP A 136 3.64 8.16 13.62
CA ASP A 136 2.66 8.59 14.61
C ASP A 136 2.44 10.10 14.46
N GLN A 137 1.24 10.45 13.97
CA GLN A 137 0.81 11.84 13.80
C GLN A 137 -0.15 12.27 14.92
N GLN A 138 -0.06 11.65 16.10
CA GLN A 138 -0.89 11.87 17.29
C GLN A 138 -2.35 11.43 17.13
N VAL A 139 -3.03 11.82 16.06
CA VAL A 139 -4.43 11.47 15.79
C VAL A 139 -4.54 10.25 14.87
N VAL A 140 -3.60 10.11 13.94
CA VAL A 140 -3.50 9.01 12.98
C VAL A 140 -2.14 8.33 13.13
N GLU A 141 -2.17 7.02 13.21
CA GLU A 141 -1.01 6.14 13.18
C GLU A 141 -0.96 5.45 11.82
N ASN A 142 0.18 5.52 11.14
CA ASN A 142 0.41 4.81 9.89
C ASN A 142 1.42 3.67 10.12
N GLY A 143 1.19 2.55 9.47
CA GLY A 143 2.03 1.38 9.64
C GLY A 143 1.64 0.24 8.72
N PHE A 144 2.02 -0.97 9.10
CA PHE A 144 1.78 -2.17 8.31
C PHE A 144 1.17 -3.29 9.14
N ILE A 145 0.24 -4.03 8.54
CA ILE A 145 -0.19 -5.35 8.99
C ILE A 145 0.26 -6.34 7.92
N LYS A 146 1.20 -7.23 8.25
CA LYS A 146 1.91 -8.05 7.24
C LYS A 146 2.50 -7.14 6.15
N SER A 147 2.14 -7.35 4.88
CA SER A 147 2.58 -6.47 3.78
C SER A 147 1.65 -5.29 3.51
N LEU A 148 0.44 -5.26 4.07
CA LEU A 148 -0.55 -4.24 3.79
C LEU A 148 -0.24 -2.94 4.53
N PRO A 149 -0.09 -1.80 3.84
CA PRO A 149 -0.02 -0.50 4.47
C PRO A 149 -1.40 -0.10 5.02
N VAL A 150 -1.41 0.42 6.24
CA VAL A 150 -2.61 0.69 7.04
C VAL A 150 -2.49 2.03 7.73
N SER A 151 -3.56 2.82 7.67
CA SER A 151 -3.78 3.96 8.56
C SER A 151 -4.77 3.58 9.65
N SER A 152 -4.59 4.15 10.82
CA SER A 152 -5.42 3.88 11.99
C SER A 152 -5.62 5.13 12.82
N GLN A 153 -6.73 5.22 13.52
CA GLN A 153 -6.82 6.14 14.65
C GLN A 153 -5.73 5.79 15.67
N SER A 154 -5.27 6.79 16.43
CA SER A 154 -4.29 6.55 17.49
C SER A 154 -4.81 5.54 18.51
N MET A 155 -3.96 4.59 18.89
CA MET A 155 -4.28 3.56 19.90
C MET A 155 -4.60 4.16 21.27
N GLN A 156 -4.20 5.41 21.54
CA GLN A 156 -4.57 6.14 22.76
C GLN A 156 -6.11 6.28 22.89
N LEU A 157 -6.82 6.37 21.77
CA LEU A 157 -8.29 6.48 21.77
C LEU A 157 -8.99 5.17 22.18
N ALA A 158 -8.31 4.04 22.17
CA ALA A 158 -8.88 2.76 22.57
C ALA A 158 -9.35 2.75 24.04
N ALA A 159 -8.72 3.56 24.92
CA ALA A 159 -9.16 3.72 26.30
C ALA A 159 -10.56 4.36 26.43
N MET A 160 -11.04 5.03 25.38
CA MET A 160 -12.33 5.72 25.34
C MET A 160 -13.43 4.87 24.65
N THR A 161 -13.10 3.68 24.15
CA THR A 161 -14.04 2.77 23.48
C THR A 161 -14.37 1.57 24.38
N ASN A 162 -15.61 1.06 24.30
CA ASN A 162 -16.06 -0.05 25.16
C ASN A 162 -15.32 -1.36 24.86
N ASP A 163 -14.85 -1.55 23.64
CA ASP A 163 -14.17 -2.77 23.18
C ASP A 163 -12.64 -2.63 23.11
N HIS A 164 -12.11 -1.49 23.58
CA HIS A 164 -10.67 -1.17 23.57
C HIS A 164 -10.04 -1.32 22.18
N THR A 165 -10.79 -0.95 21.14
CA THR A 165 -10.32 -0.94 19.76
C THR A 165 -10.42 0.46 19.14
N VAL A 166 -9.68 0.65 18.06
CA VAL A 166 -9.76 1.86 17.22
C VAL A 166 -10.07 1.47 15.78
N LYS A 167 -10.55 2.42 14.98
CA LYS A 167 -10.79 2.21 13.55
C LYS A 167 -9.49 2.28 12.78
N ALA A 168 -9.29 1.31 11.86
CA ALA A 168 -8.19 1.27 10.92
C ALA A 168 -8.71 1.01 9.51
N TRP A 169 -7.93 1.37 8.50
CA TRP A 169 -8.26 1.20 7.08
C TRP A 169 -6.98 1.03 6.26
N ALA A 170 -7.08 0.39 5.10
CA ALA A 170 -5.95 0.25 4.20
C ALA A 170 -5.55 1.60 3.59
N TYR A 171 -4.24 1.78 3.43
CA TYR A 171 -3.64 2.89 2.70
C TYR A 171 -3.36 2.42 1.27
N TYR A 172 -4.00 3.02 0.26
CA TYR A 172 -4.00 2.51 -1.10
C TYR A 172 -2.73 2.89 -1.87
N CYS A 173 -1.66 2.14 -1.63
CA CYS A 173 -0.39 2.20 -2.33
C CYS A 173 -0.32 1.24 -3.53
N PRO A 174 0.70 1.33 -4.41
CA PRO A 174 0.95 0.32 -5.43
C PRO A 174 1.01 -1.09 -4.84
N GLY A 175 0.48 -2.05 -5.60
CA GLY A 175 0.39 -3.44 -5.18
C GLY A 175 -0.77 -3.78 -4.26
N VAL A 176 -1.47 -2.83 -3.65
CA VAL A 176 -2.66 -3.15 -2.83
C VAL A 176 -3.71 -3.83 -3.69
N ALA A 177 -4.26 -4.95 -3.17
CA ALA A 177 -5.33 -5.70 -3.80
C ALA A 177 -6.66 -5.40 -3.11
N GLY A 178 -7.66 -4.95 -3.89
CA GLY A 178 -8.98 -4.57 -3.39
C GLY A 178 -10.12 -5.21 -4.16
N LEU A 179 -11.27 -5.39 -3.51
CA LEU A 179 -12.50 -5.83 -4.17
C LEU A 179 -13.15 -4.66 -4.92
N ALA A 180 -13.54 -4.91 -6.17
CA ALA A 180 -14.39 -3.99 -6.92
C ALA A 180 -15.86 -4.18 -6.49
N ARG A 181 -16.63 -3.10 -6.59
CA ARG A 181 -18.05 -3.05 -6.26
C ARG A 181 -18.78 -2.07 -7.17
N ASP A 182 -20.11 -2.14 -7.22
CA ASP A 182 -20.97 -1.11 -7.80
C ASP A 182 -21.28 0.02 -6.78
N ASP A 183 -22.37 0.75 -6.99
CA ASP A 183 -22.76 1.84 -6.09
C ASP A 183 -23.19 1.35 -4.70
N ASP A 184 -23.73 0.12 -4.60
CA ASP A 184 -24.02 -0.50 -3.32
C ASP A 184 -22.73 -0.91 -2.61
N PRO A 185 -22.46 -0.39 -1.40
CA PRO A 185 -21.27 -0.74 -0.62
C PRO A 185 -21.16 -2.23 -0.29
N ASP A 186 -22.29 -2.97 -0.33
CA ASP A 186 -22.36 -4.39 0.01
C ASP A 186 -22.43 -5.29 -1.25
N SER A 187 -22.00 -4.77 -2.40
CA SER A 187 -21.98 -5.50 -3.68
C SER A 187 -20.65 -6.20 -4.00
N ASN A 188 -19.75 -6.33 -3.04
CA ASN A 188 -18.49 -7.04 -3.26
C ASN A 188 -18.76 -8.52 -3.59
N ASN A 189 -18.10 -9.06 -4.63
CA ASN A 189 -18.29 -10.45 -5.06
C ASN A 189 -16.96 -11.11 -5.45
N SER A 190 -16.64 -11.22 -6.74
CA SER A 190 -15.43 -11.84 -7.26
C SER A 190 -14.51 -10.87 -8.00
N GLN A 191 -15.03 -9.72 -8.42
CA GLN A 191 -14.20 -8.74 -9.10
C GLN A 191 -13.22 -8.09 -8.14
N PHE A 192 -11.98 -8.01 -8.54
CA PHE A 192 -10.92 -7.38 -7.76
C PHE A 192 -9.98 -6.58 -8.67
N PHE A 193 -9.17 -5.74 -8.04
CA PHE A 193 -8.16 -4.96 -8.72
C PHE A 193 -6.83 -4.99 -7.98
N LEU A 194 -5.75 -4.81 -8.74
CA LEU A 194 -4.39 -4.62 -8.25
C LEU A 194 -3.97 -3.18 -8.54
N MET A 195 -3.53 -2.45 -7.53
CA MET A 195 -3.14 -1.05 -7.68
C MET A 195 -1.82 -0.91 -8.43
N ARG A 196 -1.77 -0.02 -9.43
CA ARG A 196 -0.55 0.37 -10.14
C ARG A 196 0.08 1.63 -9.54
N ALA A 197 -0.72 2.46 -8.90
CA ALA A 197 -0.29 3.71 -8.29
C ALA A 197 -1.06 3.97 -6.99
N SER A 198 -0.65 5.01 -6.26
CA SER A 198 -1.31 5.43 -5.02
C SER A 198 -2.61 6.18 -5.31
N HIS A 199 -3.69 5.80 -4.63
CA HIS A 199 -5.00 6.44 -4.75
C HIS A 199 -5.73 6.55 -3.40
N HIS A 200 -5.51 7.63 -2.68
CA HIS A 200 -6.08 7.86 -1.35
C HIS A 200 -7.62 8.05 -1.34
N ASN A 201 -8.21 8.38 -2.48
CA ASN A 201 -9.68 8.48 -2.63
C ASN A 201 -10.41 7.13 -2.51
N LEU A 202 -9.69 6.00 -2.55
CA LEU A 202 -10.25 4.67 -2.32
C LEU A 202 -10.32 4.30 -0.84
N GLU A 203 -9.57 4.98 0.02
CA GLU A 203 -9.54 4.74 1.46
C GLU A 203 -10.92 4.89 2.09
N LYS A 204 -11.28 3.96 2.96
CA LYS A 204 -12.60 3.89 3.64
C LYS A 204 -13.79 3.75 2.69
N ARG A 205 -13.55 3.41 1.41
CA ARG A 205 -14.59 3.25 0.38
C ARG A 205 -14.53 1.92 -0.36
N TYR A 206 -13.38 1.26 -0.32
CA TYR A 206 -13.16 -0.03 -0.95
C TYR A 206 -12.52 -0.99 0.05
N THR A 207 -12.79 -2.28 -0.12
CA THR A 207 -12.26 -3.36 0.71
C THR A 207 -10.90 -3.76 0.20
N ALA A 208 -9.83 -3.54 0.97
CA ALA A 208 -8.50 -4.05 0.66
C ALA A 208 -8.27 -5.38 1.38
N PHE A 209 -8.00 -6.44 0.63
CA PHE A 209 -7.85 -7.79 1.17
C PHE A 209 -6.40 -8.29 1.20
N GLY A 210 -5.45 -7.55 0.61
CA GLY A 210 -4.05 -7.95 0.58
C GLY A 210 -3.16 -7.00 -0.20
N ARG A 211 -1.91 -7.44 -0.44
CA ARG A 211 -0.94 -6.71 -1.25
C ARG A 211 -0.08 -7.67 -2.08
N VAL A 212 0.28 -7.25 -3.27
CA VAL A 212 1.31 -7.88 -4.11
C VAL A 212 2.65 -7.81 -3.37
N ILE A 213 3.28 -8.97 -3.18
CA ILE A 213 4.60 -9.10 -2.56
C ILE A 213 5.69 -9.51 -3.55
N ALA A 214 5.28 -9.96 -4.75
CA ALA A 214 6.17 -10.23 -5.87
C ALA A 214 5.39 -10.11 -7.19
N GLY A 215 6.03 -9.64 -8.26
CA GLY A 215 5.44 -9.49 -9.59
C GLY A 215 4.76 -8.14 -9.82
N GLU A 216 5.15 -7.07 -9.13
CA GLU A 216 4.65 -5.72 -9.45
C GLU A 216 5.01 -5.26 -10.86
N ASP A 217 6.15 -5.70 -11.39
CA ASP A 217 6.56 -5.50 -12.78
C ASP A 217 5.62 -6.19 -13.76
N VAL A 218 5.11 -7.39 -13.40
CA VAL A 218 4.09 -8.11 -14.16
C VAL A 218 2.76 -7.34 -14.14
N VAL A 219 2.31 -6.84 -12.99
CA VAL A 219 1.12 -5.97 -12.88
C VAL A 219 1.26 -4.79 -13.83
N ARG A 220 2.39 -4.11 -13.84
CA ARG A 220 2.63 -2.97 -14.76
C ARG A 220 2.72 -3.37 -16.23
N ALA A 221 3.04 -4.63 -16.55
CA ALA A 221 3.13 -5.15 -17.91
C ALA A 221 1.76 -5.59 -18.50
N ILE A 222 0.70 -5.67 -17.70
CA ILE A 222 -0.66 -5.96 -18.16
C ILE A 222 -1.11 -4.85 -19.13
N LYS A 223 -1.69 -5.24 -20.25
CA LYS A 223 -2.14 -4.33 -21.31
C LYS A 223 -3.21 -3.37 -20.78
N THR A 224 -2.99 -2.08 -20.99
CA THR A 224 -3.92 -1.01 -20.59
C THR A 224 -5.09 -0.86 -21.56
N GLY A 225 -6.22 -0.39 -21.03
CA GLY A 225 -7.44 -0.04 -21.77
C GLY A 225 -8.67 0.04 -20.87
N GLU A 226 -9.64 0.86 -21.25
CA GLU A 226 -10.92 1.04 -20.56
C GLU A 226 -12.08 1.11 -21.55
N PRO A 227 -12.60 -0.04 -22.04
CA PRO A 227 -12.17 -1.41 -21.78
C PRO A 227 -10.84 -1.77 -22.47
N VAL A 228 -10.21 -2.87 -22.03
CA VAL A 228 -9.01 -3.40 -22.70
C VAL A 228 -9.42 -4.05 -24.01
N GLU A 229 -8.83 -3.59 -25.11
CA GLU A 229 -9.06 -4.20 -26.44
C GLU A 229 -8.45 -5.60 -26.56
N ALA A 230 -9.11 -6.48 -27.29
CA ALA A 230 -8.60 -7.83 -27.55
C ALA A 230 -7.28 -7.80 -28.39
N PRO A 231 -6.35 -8.74 -28.18
CA PRO A 231 -6.36 -9.75 -27.14
C PRO A 231 -6.05 -9.14 -25.78
N GLN A 232 -6.83 -9.55 -24.77
CA GLN A 232 -6.64 -9.13 -23.39
C GLN A 232 -5.67 -10.07 -22.68
N ASP A 233 -4.90 -9.54 -21.74
CA ASP A 233 -4.12 -10.38 -20.83
C ASP A 233 -5.07 -11.11 -19.85
N ARG A 234 -4.61 -12.24 -19.34
CA ARG A 234 -5.45 -13.13 -18.51
C ARG A 234 -4.66 -13.75 -17.37
N MET A 235 -5.38 -14.14 -16.35
CA MET A 235 -4.91 -15.08 -15.34
C MET A 235 -5.02 -16.50 -15.95
N GLU A 236 -3.90 -17.19 -16.10
CA GLU A 236 -3.89 -18.56 -16.60
C GLU A 236 -4.30 -19.53 -15.51
N GLN A 237 -3.84 -19.27 -14.29
CA GLN A 237 -4.12 -20.08 -13.12
C GLN A 237 -4.04 -19.23 -11.85
N VAL A 238 -4.96 -19.43 -10.92
CA VAL A 238 -4.91 -18.80 -9.58
C VAL A 238 -5.03 -19.88 -8.51
N ARG A 239 -4.09 -19.94 -7.59
CA ARG A 239 -4.05 -20.94 -6.50
C ARG A 239 -3.67 -20.29 -5.17
N LEU A 240 -4.18 -20.85 -4.09
CA LEU A 240 -3.55 -20.63 -2.79
C LEU A 240 -2.22 -21.41 -2.75
N LEU A 241 -1.24 -20.86 -2.10
CA LEU A 241 0.05 -21.53 -1.93
C LEU A 241 -0.12 -22.88 -1.21
N ALA A 242 -1.08 -22.97 -0.29
CA ALA A 242 -1.43 -24.18 0.43
C ALA A 242 -1.94 -25.31 -0.51
N ASP A 243 -2.66 -24.95 -1.57
CA ASP A 243 -3.27 -25.91 -2.51
C ASP A 243 -2.29 -26.36 -3.62
N MET A 244 -1.14 -25.71 -3.73
CA MET A 244 -0.12 -26.09 -4.72
C MET A 244 0.60 -27.38 -4.31
N PRO A 245 0.90 -28.30 -5.26
CA PRO A 245 1.76 -29.44 -4.98
C PRO A 245 3.11 -28.99 -4.41
N GLU A 246 3.63 -29.70 -3.41
CA GLU A 246 4.87 -29.33 -2.72
C GLU A 246 6.05 -29.14 -3.69
N ALA A 247 6.15 -30.00 -4.72
CA ALA A 247 7.21 -29.95 -5.72
C ALA A 247 7.21 -28.68 -6.60
N SER A 248 6.04 -28.01 -6.75
CA SER A 248 5.88 -26.78 -7.55
C SER A 248 5.61 -25.55 -6.68
N ARG A 249 5.54 -25.72 -5.35
CA ARG A 249 5.25 -24.66 -4.41
C ARG A 249 6.48 -23.75 -4.24
N PRO A 250 6.38 -22.45 -4.59
CA PRO A 250 7.51 -21.53 -4.36
C PRO A 250 7.78 -21.38 -2.86
N LYS A 251 9.05 -21.30 -2.51
CA LYS A 251 9.48 -20.96 -1.15
C LYS A 251 9.51 -19.44 -1.03
N ILE A 252 8.64 -18.90 -0.18
CA ILE A 252 8.45 -17.47 -0.04
C ILE A 252 8.88 -17.05 1.36
N ARG A 253 9.68 -15.99 1.43
CA ARG A 253 9.92 -15.25 2.65
C ARG A 253 9.72 -13.76 2.40
N VAL A 254 9.19 -13.05 3.37
CA VAL A 254 8.83 -11.64 3.31
C VAL A 254 9.46 -10.93 4.51
N ILE A 255 9.91 -9.71 4.35
CA ILE A 255 10.42 -8.94 5.49
C ILE A 255 9.30 -8.77 6.52
N ASP A 256 9.63 -9.02 7.80
CA ASP A 256 8.74 -8.68 8.90
C ASP A 256 8.78 -7.14 9.11
N PRO A 257 7.65 -6.42 8.96
CA PRO A 257 7.64 -4.98 9.16
C PRO A 257 7.94 -4.55 10.61
N ARG A 258 8.03 -5.50 11.55
CA ARG A 258 8.46 -5.25 12.93
C ARG A 258 9.96 -5.41 13.11
N SER A 259 10.68 -5.88 12.10
CA SER A 259 12.12 -6.14 12.15
C SER A 259 12.96 -4.88 12.31
N ALA A 260 14.18 -5.03 12.81
CA ALA A 260 15.11 -3.92 12.94
C ALA A 260 15.53 -3.35 11.58
N TRP A 261 15.73 -4.24 10.60
CA TRP A 261 16.09 -3.83 9.24
C TRP A 261 14.99 -2.97 8.61
N PHE A 262 13.71 -3.40 8.73
CA PHE A 262 12.58 -2.64 8.18
C PHE A 262 12.45 -1.26 8.82
N LYS A 263 12.62 -1.15 10.13
CA LYS A 263 12.60 0.14 10.83
C LYS A 263 13.68 1.11 10.33
N ALA A 264 14.87 0.59 10.06
CA ALA A 264 15.97 1.39 9.50
C ALA A 264 15.66 1.83 8.05
N GLU A 265 15.06 0.96 7.24
CA GLU A 265 14.64 1.30 5.87
C GLU A 265 13.52 2.35 5.87
N VAL A 266 12.51 2.21 6.73
CA VAL A 266 11.47 3.24 6.91
C VAL A 266 12.08 4.58 7.28
N ALA A 267 13.02 4.62 8.23
CA ALA A 267 13.68 5.85 8.63
C ALA A 267 14.42 6.51 7.45
N ARG A 268 15.09 5.70 6.62
CA ARG A 268 15.78 6.16 5.41
C ARG A 268 14.81 6.75 4.38
N VAL A 269 13.71 6.03 4.07
CA VAL A 269 12.69 6.48 3.10
C VAL A 269 12.01 7.75 3.60
N LYS A 270 11.63 7.80 4.88
CA LYS A 270 11.01 8.97 5.49
C LYS A 270 11.93 10.20 5.48
N ALA A 271 13.23 10.04 5.65
CA ALA A 271 14.18 11.14 5.55
C ALA A 271 14.27 11.71 4.12
N ALA A 272 14.08 10.87 3.10
CA ALA A 272 14.07 11.29 1.70
C ALA A 272 12.74 11.96 1.28
N ASN A 273 11.61 11.50 1.81
CA ASN A 273 10.26 11.99 1.48
C ASN A 273 9.37 12.05 2.76
N PRO A 274 9.51 13.09 3.61
CA PRO A 274 8.84 13.11 4.92
C PRO A 274 7.31 13.14 4.87
N ASN A 275 6.72 13.63 3.79
CA ASN A 275 5.28 13.89 3.73
C ASN A 275 4.47 12.75 3.08
N GLU A 276 5.07 11.97 2.18
CA GLU A 276 4.36 10.96 1.37
C GLU A 276 5.08 9.60 1.33
N PHE A 277 5.91 9.31 2.32
CA PHE A 277 6.80 8.15 2.31
C PHE A 277 6.10 6.78 2.42
N MET A 278 4.84 6.70 2.89
CA MET A 278 4.17 5.43 3.16
C MET A 278 4.12 4.49 1.94
N CYS A 279 3.86 5.04 0.76
CA CYS A 279 3.84 4.26 -0.47
C CYS A 279 5.22 4.00 -1.07
N ASP A 280 6.23 4.73 -0.63
CA ASP A 280 7.63 4.54 -1.04
C ASP A 280 8.34 3.46 -0.21
N VAL A 281 7.70 3.00 0.89
CA VAL A 281 8.23 1.92 1.73
C VAL A 281 7.89 0.57 1.10
N GLU A 282 8.91 -0.10 0.58
CA GLU A 282 8.79 -1.45 0.06
C GLU A 282 8.96 -2.50 1.17
N ILE A 283 8.19 -3.58 1.08
CA ILE A 283 8.39 -4.78 1.89
C ILE A 283 9.00 -5.85 0.99
N PRO A 284 10.32 -6.06 1.01
CA PRO A 284 10.98 -7.04 0.18
C PRO A 284 10.46 -8.46 0.41
N ALA A 285 10.29 -9.21 -0.67
CA ALA A 285 10.03 -10.63 -0.65
C ALA A 285 11.08 -11.39 -1.49
N GLU A 286 11.39 -12.60 -1.08
CA GLU A 286 12.17 -13.56 -1.87
C GLU A 286 11.28 -14.73 -2.25
N VAL A 287 11.33 -15.09 -3.51
CA VAL A 287 10.59 -16.22 -4.10
C VAL A 287 11.61 -17.14 -4.77
N LYS A 288 11.68 -18.41 -4.33
CA LYS A 288 12.61 -19.43 -4.83
C LYS A 288 11.87 -20.68 -5.28
#